data_0e339a097a1d6542623efad240f68b94
#
_entry.id   0e339a097a1d6542623efad240f68b94
#
_cell.length_a   1.000
_cell.length_b   1.000
_cell.length_c   1.000
_cell.angle_alpha   90.00
_cell.angle_beta   90.00
_cell.angle_gamma   90.00
#
_symmetry.space_group_name_H-M   'P 1'
#
loop_
_entity.id
_entity.type
_entity.pdbx_description
1 polymer ?
#
loop_
_entity_poly.entity_id
_entity_poly.type
_entity_poly.pdbx_seq_one_letter_code
_entity_poly.pdbx_strand_id
1 'polypeptide(L)'
;MLYNTQNPHGGDVYGAAVTLDFSSNVHPIGTPPGVVEAIRAAAAQVRQYPDPYCRALTAAIAAHEGVPQPYVLCGGGAAELIYAYCDALRPRLAAEPAPTFSEYRTAAAHFGAQLAQHPLRAPDFLPDEGLLAFLKERKPDVLFLCTPNNPTGVTLPRGLLEAALRICRVQGTRVLLDECFLDFTDAASAKDLLEAYPNLLILKAFTKNYALAGVRAGYCLTADRQLLEKMSACSQPWNVSVPAQAAALAALREPDWPAKARPLIAAQRAVLTADLTALGLTVCPSQANYLLFRGPAGLDAALLRQKIAIRSCANYPGLGEGWYRTAVRLPEENEALLDALRRGMEELSWR
;
A
#
# COMPACT_ATOMS: atom_id res chain seq x y z
N MET A 1 27.62 -8.02 -6.63
CA MET A 1 26.49 -7.14 -6.25
C MET A 1 26.41 -7.09 -4.74
N LEU A 2 26.17 -5.93 -4.14
CA LEU A 2 25.98 -5.79 -2.69
C LEU A 2 24.66 -6.41 -2.20
N TYR A 3 23.69 -6.58 -3.10
CA TYR A 3 22.38 -7.15 -2.78
C TYR A 3 22.24 -8.51 -3.45
N ASN A 4 22.37 -9.57 -2.66
CA ASN A 4 22.20 -10.96 -3.12
C ASN A 4 20.76 -11.47 -2.96
N THR A 5 19.86 -10.64 -2.42
CA THR A 5 18.45 -10.99 -2.23
C THR A 5 17.62 -10.41 -3.36
N GLN A 6 16.75 -11.25 -3.94
CA GLN A 6 15.75 -10.77 -4.91
C GLN A 6 14.84 -9.73 -4.24
N ASN A 7 14.54 -8.64 -4.95
CA ASN A 7 13.57 -7.66 -4.49
C ASN A 7 12.20 -8.34 -4.26
N PRO A 8 11.66 -8.32 -3.03
CA PRO A 8 10.38 -8.97 -2.73
C PRO A 8 9.16 -8.16 -3.19
N HIS A 9 9.36 -7.08 -3.93
CA HIS A 9 8.31 -6.15 -4.37
C HIS A 9 8.19 -6.09 -5.89
N GLY A 10 7.08 -5.49 -6.38
CA GLY A 10 6.95 -5.03 -7.75
C GLY A 10 7.69 -3.70 -7.97
N GLY A 11 7.71 -3.23 -9.23
CA GLY A 11 8.31 -1.94 -9.61
C GLY A 11 9.82 -2.00 -9.89
N ASP A 12 10.43 -3.18 -9.91
CA ASP A 12 11.81 -3.34 -10.38
C ASP A 12 11.80 -3.47 -11.90
N VAL A 13 11.89 -2.33 -12.57
CA VAL A 13 11.94 -2.23 -14.03
C VAL A 13 13.35 -1.96 -14.57
N TYR A 14 14.34 -1.82 -13.67
CA TYR A 14 15.71 -1.41 -14.04
C TYR A 14 16.57 -2.61 -14.47
N GLY A 15 16.29 -3.80 -13.96
CA GLY A 15 17.02 -5.02 -14.29
C GLY A 15 16.57 -5.73 -15.56
N ALA A 16 15.46 -5.32 -16.16
CA ALA A 16 14.88 -5.89 -17.37
C ALA A 16 14.35 -4.79 -18.29
N ALA A 17 14.27 -5.08 -19.60
CA ALA A 17 13.73 -4.12 -20.58
C ALA A 17 12.20 -4.07 -20.54
N VAL A 18 11.62 -3.66 -19.40
CA VAL A 18 10.17 -3.55 -19.21
C VAL A 18 9.63 -2.35 -19.96
N THR A 19 8.60 -2.54 -20.78
CA THR A 19 7.86 -1.48 -21.48
C THR A 19 6.54 -1.15 -20.80
N LEU A 20 5.88 -2.15 -20.17
CA LEU A 20 4.66 -1.97 -19.43
C LEU A 20 4.80 -2.63 -18.03
N ASP A 21 4.68 -1.82 -16.99
CA ASP A 21 4.78 -2.28 -15.60
C ASP A 21 3.40 -2.37 -14.95
N PHE A 22 2.87 -3.59 -14.85
CA PHE A 22 1.66 -3.92 -14.09
C PHE A 22 1.97 -4.44 -12.68
N SER A 23 3.24 -4.52 -12.30
CA SER A 23 3.64 -4.96 -10.96
C SER A 23 3.48 -3.85 -9.91
N SER A 24 3.42 -2.57 -10.34
CA SER A 24 3.23 -1.38 -9.52
C SER A 24 1.81 -0.83 -9.67
N ASN A 25 1.11 -0.66 -8.55
CA ASN A 25 -0.29 -0.22 -8.53
C ASN A 25 -0.36 1.30 -8.27
N VAL A 26 0.10 2.11 -9.22
CA VAL A 26 0.03 3.57 -9.15
C VAL A 26 -1.21 4.09 -9.88
N HIS A 27 -1.52 5.37 -9.71
CA HIS A 27 -2.65 6.02 -10.38
C HIS A 27 -2.57 5.88 -11.91
N PRO A 28 -3.57 5.31 -12.59
CA PRO A 28 -3.47 4.96 -14.01
C PRO A 28 -3.31 6.17 -14.93
N ILE A 29 -3.85 7.33 -14.57
CA ILE A 29 -3.72 8.58 -15.34
C ILE A 29 -2.35 9.26 -15.11
N GLY A 30 -1.58 8.79 -14.12
CA GLY A 30 -0.26 9.35 -13.80
C GLY A 30 -0.27 10.48 -12.78
N THR A 31 0.79 11.27 -12.79
CA THR A 31 1.01 12.39 -11.86
C THR A 31 0.33 13.67 -12.36
N PRO A 32 -0.34 14.46 -11.50
CA PRO A 32 -0.91 15.74 -11.91
C PRO A 32 0.15 16.67 -12.51
N PRO A 33 -0.13 17.39 -13.63
CA PRO A 33 0.84 18.28 -14.25
C PRO A 33 1.40 19.34 -13.29
N GLY A 34 0.57 19.92 -12.42
CA GLY A 34 1.00 20.90 -11.42
C GLY A 34 2.00 20.36 -10.42
N VAL A 35 1.93 19.05 -10.11
CA VAL A 35 2.89 18.37 -9.24
C VAL A 35 4.23 18.20 -9.94
N VAL A 36 4.22 17.84 -11.23
CA VAL A 36 5.45 17.73 -12.05
C VAL A 36 6.17 19.08 -12.11
N GLU A 37 5.44 20.19 -12.32
CA GLU A 37 6.02 21.53 -12.35
C GLU A 37 6.57 21.94 -10.96
N ALA A 38 5.90 21.57 -9.88
CA ALA A 38 6.40 21.84 -8.53
C ALA A 38 7.73 21.11 -8.26
N ILE A 39 7.88 19.86 -8.72
CA ILE A 39 9.14 19.11 -8.64
C ILE A 39 10.24 19.81 -9.42
N ARG A 40 9.96 20.24 -10.67
CA ARG A 40 10.91 20.99 -11.51
C ARG A 40 11.37 22.28 -10.85
N ALA A 41 10.45 23.06 -10.30
CA ALA A 41 10.77 24.28 -9.59
C ALA A 41 11.59 24.03 -8.31
N ALA A 42 11.31 22.96 -7.59
CA ALA A 42 12.04 22.57 -6.41
C ALA A 42 13.49 22.15 -6.67
N ALA A 43 13.83 21.73 -7.90
CA ALA A 43 15.20 21.39 -8.29
C ALA A 43 16.18 22.55 -8.08
N ALA A 44 15.74 23.81 -8.22
CA ALA A 44 16.56 24.98 -7.96
C ALA A 44 16.91 25.19 -6.47
N GLN A 45 16.20 24.52 -5.56
CA GLN A 45 16.31 24.69 -4.12
C GLN A 45 17.10 23.56 -3.42
N VAL A 46 17.55 22.53 -4.18
CA VAL A 46 18.19 21.32 -3.60
C VAL A 46 19.53 21.57 -2.90
N ARG A 47 20.12 22.78 -3.06
CA ARG A 47 21.31 23.20 -2.29
C ARG A 47 21.03 23.45 -0.81
N GLN A 48 19.75 23.56 -0.42
CA GLN A 48 19.34 23.78 0.95
C GLN A 48 18.77 22.47 1.55
N TYR A 49 19.01 22.25 2.84
CA TYR A 49 18.30 21.17 3.54
C TYR A 49 16.79 21.45 3.54
N PRO A 50 15.95 20.41 3.46
CA PRO A 50 14.51 20.56 3.58
C PRO A 50 14.13 21.02 4.99
N ASP A 51 12.90 21.51 5.16
CA ASP A 51 12.35 21.76 6.50
C ASP A 51 12.31 20.43 7.30
N PRO A 52 13.11 20.28 8.38
CA PRO A 52 13.21 19.03 9.11
C PRO A 52 11.92 18.63 9.84
N TYR A 53 11.01 19.58 10.02
CA TYR A 53 9.72 19.38 10.68
C TYR A 53 8.54 19.33 9.69
N CYS A 54 8.81 19.48 8.40
CA CYS A 54 7.77 19.51 7.35
C CYS A 54 6.60 20.45 7.68
N ARG A 55 6.85 21.64 8.29
CA ARG A 55 5.83 22.51 8.88
C ARG A 55 4.70 22.87 7.92
N ALA A 56 5.05 23.30 6.72
CA ALA A 56 4.06 23.63 5.70
C ALA A 56 3.28 22.39 5.24
N LEU A 57 3.97 21.24 5.09
CA LEU A 57 3.35 20.00 4.65
C LEU A 57 2.43 19.42 5.71
N THR A 58 2.84 19.38 6.99
CA THR A 58 1.97 18.90 8.08
C THR A 58 0.73 19.75 8.23
N ALA A 59 0.84 21.09 8.11
CA ALA A 59 -0.31 21.99 8.12
C ALA A 59 -1.27 21.73 6.95
N ALA A 60 -0.74 21.54 5.74
CA ALA A 60 -1.55 21.25 4.55
C ALA A 60 -2.24 19.88 4.63
N ILE A 61 -1.56 18.84 5.14
CA ILE A 61 -2.15 17.52 5.38
C ILE A 61 -3.26 17.62 6.43
N ALA A 62 -3.01 18.30 7.55
CA ALA A 62 -4.01 18.47 8.59
C ALA A 62 -5.29 19.13 8.08
N ALA A 63 -5.15 20.18 7.26
CA ALA A 63 -6.28 20.86 6.61
C ALA A 63 -7.01 19.94 5.63
N HIS A 64 -6.27 19.18 4.80
CA HIS A 64 -6.84 18.23 3.83
C HIS A 64 -7.60 17.09 4.51
N GLU A 65 -7.02 16.52 5.56
CA GLU A 65 -7.63 15.41 6.29
C GLU A 65 -8.71 15.87 7.29
N GLY A 66 -8.76 17.16 7.64
CA GLY A 66 -9.68 17.68 8.63
C GLY A 66 -9.34 17.21 10.06
N VAL A 67 -8.05 17.09 10.38
CA VAL A 67 -7.54 16.66 11.70
C VAL A 67 -6.65 17.74 12.31
N PRO A 68 -6.45 17.75 13.65
CA PRO A 68 -5.47 18.65 14.26
C PRO A 68 -4.06 18.43 13.72
N GLN A 69 -3.31 19.50 13.43
CA GLN A 69 -1.93 19.41 12.93
C GLN A 69 -1.01 18.53 13.80
N PRO A 70 -1.11 18.55 15.16
CA PRO A 70 -0.31 17.66 16.00
C PRO A 70 -0.58 16.14 15.84
N TYR A 71 -1.57 15.75 15.04
CA TYR A 71 -1.87 14.34 14.73
C TYR A 71 -1.13 13.84 13.49
N VAL A 72 -0.36 14.69 12.81
CA VAL A 72 0.29 14.40 11.54
C VAL A 72 1.79 14.24 11.72
N LEU A 73 2.35 13.16 11.18
CA LEU A 73 3.79 12.98 10.99
C LEU A 73 4.07 12.62 9.52
N CYS A 74 4.99 13.37 8.88
CA CYS A 74 5.46 13.10 7.53
C CYS A 74 6.67 12.16 7.54
N GLY A 75 6.83 11.38 6.46
CA GLY A 75 7.97 10.50 6.27
C GLY A 75 8.33 10.30 4.78
N GLY A 76 9.48 9.72 4.53
CA GLY A 76 10.00 9.36 3.21
C GLY A 76 9.25 8.20 2.54
N GLY A 77 7.92 8.25 2.56
CA GLY A 77 6.99 7.22 2.12
C GLY A 77 6.47 6.35 3.25
N ALA A 78 5.44 5.54 2.95
CA ALA A 78 4.79 4.68 3.93
C ALA A 78 5.76 3.67 4.58
N ALA A 79 6.70 3.12 3.82
CA ALA A 79 7.64 2.12 4.33
C ALA A 79 8.50 2.66 5.48
N GLU A 80 9.05 3.88 5.35
CA GLU A 80 9.80 4.50 6.45
C GLU A 80 8.96 4.63 7.71
N LEU A 81 7.70 5.07 7.58
CA LEU A 81 6.80 5.24 8.73
C LEU A 81 6.44 3.91 9.40
N ILE A 82 6.35 2.79 8.63
CA ILE A 82 6.18 1.44 9.19
C ILE A 82 7.41 1.07 10.04
N TYR A 83 8.63 1.32 9.54
CA TYR A 83 9.86 1.06 10.29
C TYR A 83 9.96 1.95 11.52
N ALA A 84 9.70 3.25 11.41
CA ALA A 84 9.68 4.18 12.54
C ALA A 84 8.64 3.79 13.61
N TYR A 85 7.49 3.26 13.20
CA TYR A 85 6.46 2.75 14.10
C TYR A 85 6.94 1.54 14.89
N CYS A 86 7.57 0.57 14.21
CA CYS A 86 8.12 -0.61 14.86
C CYS A 86 9.31 -0.26 15.77
N ASP A 87 10.16 0.68 15.36
CA ASP A 87 11.29 1.14 16.16
C ASP A 87 10.83 1.86 17.44
N ALA A 88 9.83 2.74 17.32
CA ALA A 88 9.27 3.47 18.45
C ALA A 88 8.57 2.57 19.48
N LEU A 89 7.96 1.48 19.03
CA LEU A 89 7.17 0.58 19.89
C LEU A 89 7.95 -0.65 20.37
N ARG A 90 8.94 -1.12 19.61
CA ARG A 90 9.70 -2.35 19.90
C ARG A 90 8.80 -3.52 20.31
N PRO A 91 7.81 -3.90 19.45
CA PRO A 91 6.88 -4.95 19.80
C PRO A 91 7.59 -6.29 19.98
N ARG A 92 7.14 -7.10 20.94
CA ARG A 92 7.59 -8.49 21.12
C ARG A 92 6.78 -9.43 20.24
N LEU A 93 5.49 -9.14 20.07
CA LEU A 93 4.56 -9.88 19.22
C LEU A 93 3.81 -8.92 18.31
N ALA A 94 4.00 -9.07 17.01
CA ALA A 94 3.23 -8.38 15.98
C ALA A 94 2.24 -9.35 15.33
N ALA A 95 1.07 -8.87 14.95
CA ALA A 95 0.04 -9.65 14.28
C ALA A 95 -0.40 -9.00 12.97
N GLU A 96 -0.77 -9.84 12.00
CA GLU A 96 -1.32 -9.42 10.72
C GLU A 96 -2.30 -10.46 10.18
N PRO A 97 -3.36 -10.10 9.43
CA PRO A 97 -4.04 -11.02 8.51
C PRO A 97 -3.08 -11.36 7.36
N ALA A 98 -3.08 -12.62 6.89
CA ALA A 98 -2.22 -13.05 5.80
C ALA A 98 -3.03 -13.78 4.71
N PRO A 99 -2.79 -13.45 3.40
CA PRO A 99 -1.72 -12.60 2.86
C PRO A 99 -1.98 -11.10 3.06
N THR A 100 -0.91 -10.34 3.36
CA THR A 100 -0.92 -8.87 3.39
C THR A 100 0.46 -8.31 3.01
N PHE A 101 0.61 -6.98 2.99
CA PHE A 101 1.84 -6.31 2.55
C PHE A 101 3.05 -6.71 3.38
N SER A 102 4.11 -7.14 2.71
CA SER A 102 5.26 -7.79 3.35
C SER A 102 6.05 -6.89 4.29
N GLU A 103 6.00 -5.55 4.11
CA GLU A 103 6.80 -4.64 4.93
C GLU A 103 6.36 -4.59 6.40
N TYR A 104 5.13 -4.96 6.73
CA TYR A 104 4.69 -5.04 8.12
C TYR A 104 5.49 -6.08 8.88
N ARG A 105 5.52 -7.32 8.36
CA ARG A 105 6.30 -8.41 8.98
C ARG A 105 7.79 -8.17 8.91
N THR A 106 8.28 -7.57 7.79
CA THR A 106 9.71 -7.31 7.60
C THR A 106 10.20 -6.28 8.61
N ALA A 107 9.47 -5.18 8.79
CA ALA A 107 9.81 -4.16 9.79
C ALA A 107 9.69 -4.70 11.21
N ALA A 108 8.60 -5.41 11.54
CA ALA A 108 8.43 -6.00 12.86
C ALA A 108 9.57 -6.98 13.21
N ALA A 109 9.92 -7.88 12.28
CA ALA A 109 11.01 -8.83 12.45
C ALA A 109 12.37 -8.14 12.55
N HIS A 110 12.60 -7.04 11.79
CA HIS A 110 13.84 -6.26 11.88
C HIS A 110 14.08 -5.73 13.30
N PHE A 111 13.03 -5.38 14.02
CA PHE A 111 13.12 -4.94 15.42
C PHE A 111 12.88 -6.06 16.45
N GLY A 112 12.96 -7.32 16.02
CA GLY A 112 12.99 -8.50 16.91
C GLY A 112 11.61 -9.03 17.31
N ALA A 113 10.52 -8.57 16.70
CA ALA A 113 9.19 -9.09 16.99
C ALA A 113 8.98 -10.52 16.46
N GLN A 114 8.30 -11.34 17.25
CA GLN A 114 7.65 -12.55 16.75
C GLN A 114 6.42 -12.18 15.94
N LEU A 115 6.06 -13.03 14.97
CA LEU A 115 4.92 -12.78 14.10
C LEU A 115 3.82 -13.80 14.34
N ALA A 116 2.59 -13.32 14.53
CA ALA A 116 1.37 -14.11 14.54
C ALA A 116 0.53 -13.74 13.31
N GLN A 117 0.11 -14.74 12.55
CA GLN A 117 -0.65 -14.53 11.32
C GLN A 117 -2.04 -15.14 11.44
N HIS A 118 -3.07 -14.34 11.11
CA HIS A 118 -4.43 -14.83 10.94
C HIS A 118 -4.64 -15.16 9.45
N PRO A 119 -4.88 -16.44 9.09
CA PRO A 119 -4.98 -16.81 7.67
C PRO A 119 -6.29 -16.31 7.05
N LEU A 120 -6.18 -15.52 6.00
CA LEU A 120 -7.29 -15.21 5.09
C LEU A 120 -7.42 -16.34 4.06
N ARG A 121 -8.64 -16.67 3.66
CA ARG A 121 -8.91 -17.83 2.79
C ARG A 121 -9.42 -17.40 1.42
N ALA A 122 -8.91 -18.08 0.39
CA ALA A 122 -9.45 -17.96 -0.96
C ALA A 122 -10.91 -18.45 -1.00
N PRO A 123 -11.75 -17.96 -1.95
CA PRO A 123 -11.34 -17.11 -3.07
C PRO A 123 -11.36 -15.61 -2.76
N ASP A 124 -12.06 -15.16 -1.72
CA ASP A 124 -12.33 -13.76 -1.45
C ASP A 124 -11.32 -13.09 -0.51
N PHE A 125 -10.59 -13.89 0.30
CA PHE A 125 -9.63 -13.39 1.29
C PHE A 125 -10.22 -12.30 2.21
N LEU A 126 -11.50 -12.36 2.47
CA LEU A 126 -12.21 -11.41 3.32
C LEU A 126 -11.91 -11.71 4.80
N PRO A 127 -11.47 -10.73 5.59
CA PRO A 127 -11.39 -10.89 7.04
C PRO A 127 -12.79 -11.08 7.64
N ASP A 128 -12.91 -12.00 8.57
CA ASP A 128 -14.15 -12.36 9.27
C ASP A 128 -14.00 -12.24 10.80
N GLU A 129 -15.02 -12.68 11.52
CA GLU A 129 -15.01 -12.66 12.98
C GLU A 129 -13.93 -13.56 13.61
N GLY A 130 -13.35 -14.49 12.86
CA GLY A 130 -12.21 -15.29 13.29
C GLY A 130 -11.00 -14.41 13.65
N LEU A 131 -10.85 -13.26 12.99
CA LEU A 131 -9.85 -12.27 13.37
C LEU A 131 -10.04 -11.78 14.82
N LEU A 132 -11.27 -11.57 15.26
CA LEU A 132 -11.57 -11.10 16.63
C LEU A 132 -11.23 -12.16 17.68
N ALA A 133 -11.50 -13.42 17.37
CA ALA A 133 -11.12 -14.55 18.24
C ALA A 133 -9.59 -14.68 18.33
N PHE A 134 -8.91 -14.60 17.18
CA PHE A 134 -7.44 -14.60 17.08
C PHE A 134 -6.81 -13.48 17.93
N LEU A 135 -7.34 -12.25 17.88
CA LEU A 135 -6.83 -11.12 18.67
C LEU A 135 -7.01 -11.34 20.17
N LYS A 136 -8.14 -11.88 20.60
CA LYS A 136 -8.41 -12.20 22.01
C LYS A 136 -7.45 -13.25 22.56
N GLU A 137 -7.11 -14.24 21.74
CA GLU A 137 -6.19 -15.33 22.10
C GLU A 137 -4.73 -14.87 22.11
N ARG A 138 -4.29 -14.23 21.02
CA ARG A 138 -2.86 -13.93 20.80
C ARG A 138 -2.38 -12.70 21.56
N LYS A 139 -3.24 -11.70 21.78
CA LYS A 139 -2.95 -10.44 22.47
C LYS A 139 -1.67 -9.79 21.99
N PRO A 140 -1.53 -9.46 20.70
CA PRO A 140 -0.30 -8.89 20.16
C PRO A 140 -0.04 -7.50 20.72
N ASP A 141 1.24 -7.08 20.75
CA ASP A 141 1.62 -5.71 21.06
C ASP A 141 1.22 -4.75 19.92
N VAL A 142 1.31 -5.23 18.65
CA VAL A 142 0.96 -4.49 17.45
C VAL A 142 0.11 -5.35 16.51
N LEU A 143 -0.93 -4.75 15.94
CA LEU A 143 -1.74 -5.30 14.85
C LEU A 143 -1.55 -4.43 13.60
N PHE A 144 -1.20 -5.05 12.48
CA PHE A 144 -1.21 -4.42 11.16
C PHE A 144 -2.47 -4.80 10.40
N LEU A 145 -3.17 -3.80 9.86
CA LEU A 145 -4.33 -3.95 8.99
C LEU A 145 -4.12 -3.13 7.73
N CYS A 146 -4.65 -3.58 6.60
CA CYS A 146 -4.56 -2.87 5.32
C CYS A 146 -5.93 -2.84 4.64
N THR A 147 -6.36 -1.66 4.19
CA THR A 147 -7.66 -1.47 3.54
C THR A 147 -7.60 -0.44 2.41
N PRO A 148 -7.85 -0.82 1.15
CA PRO A 148 -7.92 -2.19 0.63
C PRO A 148 -6.62 -2.97 0.87
N ASN A 149 -6.76 -4.26 1.18
CA ASN A 149 -5.60 -5.09 1.50
C ASN A 149 -4.75 -5.38 0.24
N ASN A 150 -3.45 -5.26 0.36
CA ASN A 150 -2.49 -5.67 -0.66
C ASN A 150 -1.89 -7.03 -0.26
N PRO A 151 -2.06 -8.12 -1.05
CA PRO A 151 -2.35 -8.11 -2.49
C PRO A 151 -3.81 -8.36 -2.90
N THR A 152 -4.73 -8.60 -1.97
CA THR A 152 -6.07 -9.14 -2.26
C THR A 152 -7.02 -8.10 -2.87
N GLY A 153 -6.83 -6.81 -2.60
CA GLY A 153 -7.70 -5.74 -3.07
C GLY A 153 -9.02 -5.60 -2.30
N VAL A 154 -9.18 -6.34 -1.21
CA VAL A 154 -10.42 -6.38 -0.42
C VAL A 154 -10.39 -5.30 0.66
N THR A 155 -11.47 -4.55 0.82
CA THR A 155 -11.64 -3.59 1.90
C THR A 155 -12.05 -4.28 3.20
N LEU A 156 -11.52 -3.79 4.31
CA LEU A 156 -11.89 -4.26 5.65
C LEU A 156 -13.28 -3.69 6.03
N PRO A 157 -14.25 -4.54 6.38
CA PRO A 157 -15.56 -4.06 6.81
C PRO A 157 -15.45 -3.15 8.04
N ARG A 158 -16.11 -1.99 8.00
CA ARG A 158 -16.04 -0.98 9.07
C ARG A 158 -16.42 -1.55 10.45
N GLY A 159 -17.48 -2.33 10.54
CA GLY A 159 -17.90 -2.94 11.80
C GLY A 159 -16.86 -3.91 12.39
N LEU A 160 -16.14 -4.65 11.52
CA LEU A 160 -15.06 -5.53 11.93
C LEU A 160 -13.85 -4.75 12.42
N LEU A 161 -13.49 -3.65 11.73
CA LEU A 161 -12.44 -2.73 12.16
C LEU A 161 -12.73 -2.18 13.57
N GLU A 162 -13.93 -1.65 13.79
CA GLU A 162 -14.30 -1.09 15.08
C GLU A 162 -14.31 -2.13 16.20
N ALA A 163 -14.77 -3.37 15.90
CA ALA A 163 -14.71 -4.47 16.84
C ALA A 163 -13.27 -4.85 17.19
N ALA A 164 -12.37 -4.91 16.21
CA ALA A 164 -10.95 -5.15 16.42
C ALA A 164 -10.31 -4.03 17.26
N LEU A 165 -10.60 -2.76 16.96
CA LEU A 165 -10.08 -1.61 17.70
C LEU A 165 -10.51 -1.63 19.19
N ARG A 166 -11.78 -1.99 19.49
CA ARG A 166 -12.26 -2.15 20.87
C ARG A 166 -11.47 -3.23 21.62
N ILE A 167 -11.27 -4.39 21.01
CA ILE A 167 -10.49 -5.48 21.61
C ILE A 167 -9.05 -5.03 21.83
N CYS A 168 -8.41 -4.47 20.82
CA CYS A 168 -7.03 -3.99 20.87
C CYS A 168 -6.85 -2.92 21.95
N ARG A 169 -7.78 -1.96 22.08
CA ARG A 169 -7.73 -0.93 23.12
C ARG A 169 -7.75 -1.52 24.53
N VAL A 170 -8.62 -2.49 24.79
CA VAL A 170 -8.70 -3.17 26.11
C VAL A 170 -7.43 -3.95 26.44
N GLN A 171 -6.78 -4.52 25.42
CA GLN A 171 -5.57 -5.34 25.58
C GLN A 171 -4.26 -4.50 25.57
N GLY A 172 -4.33 -3.21 25.26
CA GLY A 172 -3.15 -2.37 25.07
C GLY A 172 -2.45 -2.56 23.72
N THR A 173 -3.08 -3.30 22.78
CA THR A 173 -2.56 -3.50 21.42
C THR A 173 -2.61 -2.20 20.61
N ARG A 174 -1.50 -1.83 19.99
CA ARG A 174 -1.43 -0.74 19.01
C ARG A 174 -1.86 -1.23 17.64
N VAL A 175 -2.57 -0.41 16.88
CA VAL A 175 -3.08 -0.77 15.55
C VAL A 175 -2.53 0.20 14.51
N LEU A 176 -1.85 -0.32 13.48
CA LEU A 176 -1.54 0.42 12.27
C LEU A 176 -2.52 -0.02 11.19
N LEU A 177 -3.33 0.93 10.69
CA LEU A 177 -4.24 0.76 9.57
C LEU A 177 -3.67 1.44 8.33
N ASP A 178 -3.28 0.66 7.34
CA ASP A 178 -2.76 1.18 6.07
C ASP A 178 -3.90 1.47 5.09
N GLU A 179 -4.11 2.75 4.80
CA GLU A 179 -5.09 3.28 3.86
C GLU A 179 -4.46 3.78 2.55
N CYS A 180 -3.24 3.37 2.19
CA CYS A 180 -2.53 3.88 1.01
C CYS A 180 -3.27 3.65 -0.33
N PHE A 181 -4.23 2.74 -0.39
CA PHE A 181 -5.06 2.47 -1.56
C PHE A 181 -6.52 2.90 -1.42
N LEU A 182 -6.90 3.45 -0.25
CA LEU A 182 -8.31 3.73 0.06
C LEU A 182 -8.93 4.73 -0.91
N ASP A 183 -8.17 5.73 -1.34
CA ASP A 183 -8.65 6.80 -2.22
C ASP A 183 -9.11 6.31 -3.61
N PHE A 184 -8.78 5.07 -3.99
CA PHE A 184 -9.30 4.42 -5.20
C PHE A 184 -10.66 3.74 -5.01
N THR A 185 -11.23 3.81 -3.82
CA THR A 185 -12.52 3.21 -3.45
C THR A 185 -13.49 4.28 -2.98
N ASP A 186 -14.75 3.89 -2.78
CA ASP A 186 -15.77 4.74 -2.16
C ASP A 186 -15.84 4.57 -0.63
N ALA A 187 -14.93 3.75 -0.05
CA ALA A 187 -14.89 3.53 1.40
C ALA A 187 -14.38 4.77 2.13
N ALA A 188 -15.00 5.07 3.26
CA ALA A 188 -14.58 6.17 4.12
C ALA A 188 -13.31 5.82 4.91
N SER A 189 -12.42 6.80 5.09
CA SER A 189 -11.27 6.68 5.99
C SER A 189 -11.72 6.50 7.44
N ALA A 190 -10.93 5.77 8.21
CA ALA A 190 -11.16 5.58 9.64
C ALA A 190 -10.67 6.78 10.51
N LYS A 191 -10.33 7.92 9.92
CA LYS A 191 -9.81 9.09 10.63
C LYS A 191 -10.79 9.69 11.66
N ASP A 192 -12.08 9.49 11.49
CA ASP A 192 -13.11 9.84 12.45
C ASP A 192 -13.04 9.02 13.75
N LEU A 193 -12.30 7.91 13.75
CA LEU A 193 -12.08 7.06 14.93
C LEU A 193 -10.85 7.47 15.77
N LEU A 194 -9.99 8.37 15.29
CA LEU A 194 -8.72 8.70 15.95
C LEU A 194 -8.88 9.18 17.38
N GLU A 195 -9.87 10.04 17.66
CA GLU A 195 -10.15 10.55 19.01
C GLU A 195 -10.65 9.44 19.96
N ALA A 196 -11.51 8.56 19.46
CA ALA A 196 -12.06 7.46 20.24
C ALA A 196 -11.04 6.34 20.49
N TYR A 197 -10.07 6.19 19.58
CA TYR A 197 -9.07 5.10 19.61
C TYR A 197 -7.64 5.65 19.47
N PRO A 198 -7.05 6.22 20.56
CA PRO A 198 -5.67 6.71 20.52
C PRO A 198 -4.62 5.61 20.22
N ASN A 199 -5.00 4.34 20.31
CA ASN A 199 -4.18 3.20 19.89
C ASN A 199 -4.18 2.97 18.37
N LEU A 200 -4.95 3.74 17.58
CA LEU A 200 -4.99 3.68 16.13
C LEU A 200 -3.99 4.66 15.51
N LEU A 201 -3.19 4.18 14.57
CA LEU A 201 -2.41 4.98 13.64
C LEU A 201 -2.87 4.64 12.22
N ILE A 202 -3.23 5.65 11.43
CA ILE A 202 -3.57 5.51 10.02
C ILE A 202 -2.37 5.89 9.19
N LEU A 203 -1.98 5.04 8.24
CA LEU A 203 -0.88 5.24 7.31
C LEU A 203 -1.41 5.62 5.93
N LYS A 204 -0.86 6.67 5.33
CA LYS A 204 -1.20 7.15 3.98
C LYS A 204 0.05 7.55 3.21
N ALA A 205 -0.02 7.54 1.88
CA ALA A 205 1.10 7.93 1.04
C ALA A 205 0.65 8.54 -0.29
N PHE A 206 1.42 9.49 -0.79
CA PHE A 206 1.24 10.07 -2.12
C PHE A 206 1.68 9.12 -3.26
N THR A 207 2.32 8.02 -2.89
CA THR A 207 2.92 7.01 -3.80
C THR A 207 1.93 6.50 -4.83
N LYS A 208 0.71 6.18 -4.40
CA LYS A 208 -0.29 5.46 -5.22
C LYS A 208 -1.29 6.41 -5.84
N ASN A 209 -1.96 7.18 -5.02
CA ASN A 209 -3.06 8.08 -5.38
C ASN A 209 -2.65 9.29 -6.23
N TYR A 210 -1.37 9.67 -6.23
CA TYR A 210 -0.81 10.74 -7.08
C TYR A 210 0.30 10.25 -8.00
N ALA A 211 0.53 8.93 -8.13
CA ALA A 211 1.60 8.33 -8.91
C ALA A 211 3.01 8.87 -8.56
N LEU A 212 3.28 9.12 -7.28
CA LEU A 212 4.54 9.69 -6.78
C LEU A 212 5.49 8.63 -6.19
N ALA A 213 5.54 7.44 -6.81
CA ALA A 213 6.33 6.33 -6.29
C ALA A 213 7.83 6.67 -6.14
N GLY A 214 8.40 7.39 -7.10
CA GLY A 214 9.81 7.81 -7.10
C GLY A 214 10.11 8.98 -6.17
N VAL A 215 9.09 9.73 -5.72
CA VAL A 215 9.26 10.94 -4.89
C VAL A 215 9.51 10.61 -3.42
N ARG A 216 8.95 9.49 -2.94
CA ARG A 216 9.10 9.02 -1.55
C ARG A 216 8.51 10.00 -0.54
N ALA A 217 7.19 10.20 -0.57
CA ALA A 217 6.45 11.00 0.40
C ALA A 217 5.23 10.24 0.94
N GLY A 218 5.03 10.30 2.24
CA GLY A 218 3.89 9.72 2.96
C GLY A 218 3.68 10.40 4.30
N TYR A 219 2.63 10.01 4.99
CA TYR A 219 2.29 10.53 6.32
C TYR A 219 1.48 9.51 7.12
N CYS A 220 1.47 9.70 8.42
CA CYS A 220 0.55 8.98 9.29
C CYS A 220 -0.24 9.95 10.18
N LEU A 221 -1.38 9.45 10.67
CA LEU A 221 -2.33 10.18 11.49
C LEU A 221 -2.61 9.40 12.77
N THR A 222 -2.51 10.02 13.93
CA THR A 222 -2.94 9.44 15.22
C THR A 222 -3.22 10.53 16.24
N ALA A 223 -4.14 10.29 17.18
CA ALA A 223 -4.35 11.16 18.32
C ALA A 223 -3.27 10.99 19.42
N ASP A 224 -2.47 9.92 19.35
CA ASP A 224 -1.35 9.69 20.28
C ASP A 224 -0.11 10.50 19.89
N ARG A 225 -0.03 11.72 20.39
CA ARG A 225 1.10 12.62 20.14
C ARG A 225 2.43 12.07 20.66
N GLN A 226 2.41 11.35 21.79
CA GLN A 226 3.63 10.76 22.35
C GLN A 226 4.20 9.68 21.43
N LEU A 227 3.33 8.93 20.74
CA LEU A 227 3.77 7.98 19.71
C LEU A 227 4.43 8.70 18.54
N LEU A 228 3.84 9.80 18.04
CA LEU A 228 4.44 10.58 16.96
C LEU A 228 5.80 11.18 17.35
N GLU A 229 5.95 11.65 18.58
CA GLU A 229 7.24 12.16 19.10
C GLU A 229 8.30 11.05 19.11
N LYS A 230 7.95 9.83 19.57
CA LYS A 230 8.85 8.66 19.53
C LYS A 230 9.21 8.27 18.11
N MET A 231 8.23 8.18 17.20
CA MET A 231 8.46 7.86 15.78
C MET A 231 9.37 8.91 15.12
N SER A 232 9.16 10.19 15.40
CA SER A 232 10.02 11.26 14.90
C SER A 232 11.45 11.13 15.41
N ALA A 233 11.64 10.75 16.66
CA ALA A 233 12.97 10.53 17.25
C ALA A 233 13.70 9.31 16.66
N CYS A 234 12.97 8.32 16.15
CA CYS A 234 13.51 7.15 15.44
C CYS A 234 13.80 7.42 13.96
N SER A 235 13.28 8.51 13.40
CA SER A 235 13.44 8.85 11.99
C SER A 235 14.70 9.69 11.75
N GLN A 236 15.24 9.61 10.54
CA GLN A 236 16.36 10.48 10.15
C GLN A 236 15.90 11.94 10.05
N PRO A 237 16.72 12.93 10.46
CA PRO A 237 16.45 14.32 10.16
C PRO A 237 16.48 14.53 8.63
N TRP A 238 15.64 15.43 8.14
CA TRP A 238 15.53 15.76 6.70
C TRP A 238 15.10 14.60 5.80
N ASN A 239 14.40 13.60 6.34
CA ASN A 239 13.96 12.40 5.64
C ASN A 239 13.00 12.66 4.46
N VAL A 240 12.27 13.79 4.45
CA VAL A 240 11.42 14.21 3.33
C VAL A 240 12.14 15.32 2.56
N SER A 241 12.68 14.99 1.39
CA SER A 241 13.50 15.90 0.59
C SER A 241 12.73 17.15 0.11
N VAL A 242 13.46 18.20 -0.31
CA VAL A 242 12.86 19.43 -0.86
C VAL A 242 11.90 19.13 -2.01
N PRO A 243 12.27 18.33 -3.05
CA PRO A 243 11.32 17.98 -4.10
C PRO A 243 10.11 17.15 -3.58
N ALA A 244 10.32 16.32 -2.57
CA ALA A 244 9.23 15.51 -2.00
C ALA A 244 8.21 16.39 -1.26
N GLN A 245 8.67 17.35 -0.44
CA GLN A 245 7.77 18.30 0.23
C GLN A 245 7.02 19.17 -0.80
N ALA A 246 7.70 19.67 -1.83
CA ALA A 246 7.07 20.46 -2.88
C ALA A 246 6.03 19.67 -3.67
N ALA A 247 6.34 18.42 -4.03
CA ALA A 247 5.42 17.53 -4.74
C ALA A 247 4.17 17.22 -3.91
N ALA A 248 4.35 16.89 -2.63
CA ALA A 248 3.25 16.58 -1.72
C ALA A 248 2.34 17.80 -1.48
N LEU A 249 2.91 18.99 -1.29
CA LEU A 249 2.16 20.24 -1.19
C LEU A 249 1.36 20.55 -2.46
N ALA A 250 1.95 20.32 -3.64
CA ALA A 250 1.25 20.50 -4.90
C ALA A 250 0.13 19.46 -5.09
N ALA A 251 0.37 18.20 -4.71
CA ALA A 251 -0.63 17.14 -4.76
C ALA A 251 -1.87 17.47 -3.91
N LEU A 252 -1.68 18.04 -2.71
CA LEU A 252 -2.79 18.45 -1.85
C LEU A 252 -3.63 19.61 -2.40
N ARG A 253 -3.13 20.35 -3.42
CA ARG A 253 -3.91 21.36 -4.17
C ARG A 253 -4.80 20.75 -5.25
N GLU A 254 -4.64 19.46 -5.52
CA GLU A 254 -5.43 18.65 -6.46
C GLU A 254 -6.23 17.55 -5.70
N PRO A 255 -7.09 17.92 -4.73
CA PRO A 255 -7.71 16.97 -3.81
C PRO A 255 -8.59 15.94 -4.51
N ASP A 256 -9.15 16.29 -5.67
CA ASP A 256 -10.04 15.43 -6.46
C ASP A 256 -9.26 14.48 -7.39
N TRP A 257 -7.92 14.63 -7.51
CA TRP A 257 -7.13 13.82 -8.45
C TRP A 257 -7.28 12.32 -8.21
N PRO A 258 -7.17 11.80 -6.98
CA PRO A 258 -7.36 10.38 -6.73
C PRO A 258 -8.72 9.87 -7.17
N ALA A 259 -9.78 10.65 -6.97
CA ALA A 259 -11.15 10.28 -7.31
C ALA A 259 -11.39 10.26 -8.84
N LYS A 260 -10.64 11.06 -9.63
CA LYS A 260 -10.78 11.11 -11.10
C LYS A 260 -10.58 9.75 -11.79
N ALA A 261 -9.73 8.88 -11.21
CA ALA A 261 -9.50 7.56 -11.77
C ALA A 261 -10.53 6.50 -11.35
N ARG A 262 -11.36 6.73 -10.35
CA ARG A 262 -12.29 5.71 -9.82
C ARG A 262 -13.22 5.11 -10.89
N PRO A 263 -13.91 5.92 -11.75
CA PRO A 263 -14.76 5.36 -12.80
C PRO A 263 -13.98 4.51 -13.80
N LEU A 264 -12.78 4.99 -14.22
CA LEU A 264 -11.90 4.25 -15.10
C LEU A 264 -11.45 2.93 -14.47
N ILE A 265 -10.98 2.97 -13.22
CA ILE A 265 -10.55 1.78 -12.47
C ILE A 265 -11.70 0.79 -12.34
N ALA A 266 -12.90 1.23 -11.99
CA ALA A 266 -14.06 0.36 -11.84
C ALA A 266 -14.42 -0.34 -13.17
N ALA A 267 -14.51 0.42 -14.27
CA ALA A 267 -14.78 -0.12 -15.60
C ALA A 267 -13.70 -1.09 -16.06
N GLN A 268 -12.44 -0.69 -15.99
CA GLN A 268 -11.32 -1.52 -16.45
C GLN A 268 -11.08 -2.74 -15.56
N ARG A 269 -11.32 -2.65 -14.26
CA ARG A 269 -11.28 -3.80 -13.36
C ARG A 269 -12.36 -4.84 -13.72
N ALA A 270 -13.57 -4.40 -14.07
CA ALA A 270 -14.62 -5.30 -14.50
C ALA A 270 -14.27 -6.03 -15.81
N VAL A 271 -13.74 -5.30 -16.81
CA VAL A 271 -13.25 -5.87 -18.08
C VAL A 271 -12.14 -6.88 -17.82
N LEU A 272 -11.08 -6.49 -17.11
CA LEU A 272 -9.97 -7.41 -16.78
C LEU A 272 -10.44 -8.64 -16.01
N THR A 273 -11.37 -8.49 -15.06
CA THR A 273 -11.91 -9.63 -14.31
C THR A 273 -12.61 -10.62 -15.25
N ALA A 274 -13.45 -10.13 -16.17
CA ALA A 274 -14.16 -10.95 -17.12
C ALA A 274 -13.17 -11.67 -18.07
N ASP A 275 -12.22 -10.94 -18.64
CA ASP A 275 -11.26 -11.47 -19.61
C ASP A 275 -10.29 -12.48 -18.98
N LEU A 276 -9.75 -12.21 -17.80
CA LEU A 276 -8.91 -13.15 -17.06
C LEU A 276 -9.69 -14.42 -16.71
N THR A 277 -10.96 -14.30 -16.33
CA THR A 277 -11.83 -15.45 -16.05
C THR A 277 -12.10 -16.27 -17.33
N ALA A 278 -12.34 -15.59 -18.46
CA ALA A 278 -12.53 -16.24 -19.76
C ALA A 278 -11.27 -16.99 -20.23
N LEU A 279 -10.08 -16.55 -19.80
CA LEU A 279 -8.82 -17.26 -20.01
C LEU A 279 -8.63 -18.46 -19.07
N GLY A 280 -9.60 -18.79 -18.21
CA GLY A 280 -9.51 -19.90 -17.26
C GLY A 280 -8.70 -19.59 -15.99
N LEU A 281 -8.40 -18.31 -15.72
CA LEU A 281 -7.72 -17.88 -14.52
C LEU A 281 -8.71 -17.66 -13.37
N THR A 282 -8.30 -17.98 -12.14
CA THR A 282 -9.13 -17.70 -10.95
C THR A 282 -8.84 -16.30 -10.47
N VAL A 283 -9.81 -15.38 -10.56
CA VAL A 283 -9.67 -13.97 -10.16
C VAL A 283 -10.35 -13.74 -8.81
N CYS A 284 -9.64 -13.10 -7.89
CA CYS A 284 -10.19 -12.71 -6.60
C CYS A 284 -10.97 -11.40 -6.69
N PRO A 285 -12.08 -11.24 -5.92
CA PRO A 285 -12.78 -9.96 -5.82
C PRO A 285 -11.83 -8.84 -5.36
N SER A 286 -11.99 -7.65 -5.94
CA SER A 286 -11.18 -6.48 -5.57
C SER A 286 -11.98 -5.20 -5.64
N GLN A 287 -11.74 -4.27 -4.72
CA GLN A 287 -12.21 -2.89 -4.76
C GLN A 287 -11.08 -1.91 -5.13
N ALA A 288 -9.82 -2.38 -5.17
CA ALA A 288 -8.63 -1.57 -5.45
C ALA A 288 -8.34 -1.40 -6.94
N ASN A 289 -7.26 -0.69 -7.24
CA ASN A 289 -6.73 -0.51 -8.60
C ASN A 289 -5.80 -1.67 -9.05
N TYR A 290 -6.04 -2.87 -8.54
CA TYR A 290 -5.31 -4.11 -8.89
C TYR A 290 -6.19 -5.33 -8.66
N LEU A 291 -5.80 -6.44 -9.30
CA LEU A 291 -6.44 -7.75 -9.18
C LEU A 291 -5.42 -8.78 -8.71
N LEU A 292 -5.79 -9.59 -7.72
CA LEU A 292 -5.10 -10.84 -7.39
C LEU A 292 -5.74 -11.98 -8.18
N PHE A 293 -4.92 -12.81 -8.83
CA PHE A 293 -5.42 -13.93 -9.61
C PHE A 293 -4.46 -15.13 -9.54
N ARG A 294 -4.97 -16.30 -9.85
CA ARG A 294 -4.21 -17.55 -9.94
C ARG A 294 -4.16 -18.05 -11.38
N GLY A 295 -2.97 -18.45 -11.81
CA GLY A 295 -2.70 -18.99 -13.15
C GLY A 295 -1.51 -19.97 -13.13
N PRO A 296 -0.97 -20.36 -14.30
CA PRO A 296 0.15 -21.29 -14.40
C PRO A 296 1.40 -20.73 -13.70
N ALA A 297 2.19 -21.64 -13.12
CA ALA A 297 3.51 -21.27 -12.59
C ALA A 297 4.42 -20.75 -13.73
N GLY A 298 5.24 -19.73 -13.47
CA GLY A 298 6.13 -19.13 -14.46
C GLY A 298 5.50 -18.09 -15.38
N LEU A 299 4.21 -17.73 -15.18
CA LEU A 299 3.52 -16.74 -16.00
C LEU A 299 4.17 -15.36 -15.96
N ASP A 300 4.67 -14.93 -14.79
CA ASP A 300 5.42 -13.70 -14.62
C ASP A 300 6.69 -13.66 -15.49
N ALA A 301 7.43 -14.78 -15.56
CA ALA A 301 8.61 -14.90 -16.39
C ALA A 301 8.25 -14.91 -17.90
N ALA A 302 7.14 -15.57 -18.29
CA ALA A 302 6.65 -15.57 -19.67
C ALA A 302 6.25 -14.17 -20.15
N LEU A 303 5.58 -13.36 -19.28
CA LEU A 303 5.23 -11.99 -19.60
C LEU A 303 6.46 -11.06 -19.61
N LEU A 304 7.43 -11.30 -18.73
CA LEU A 304 8.66 -10.50 -18.70
C LEU A 304 9.47 -10.65 -19.98
N ARG A 305 9.50 -11.85 -20.61
CA ARG A 305 10.09 -12.05 -21.96
C ARG A 305 9.40 -11.20 -23.04
N GLN A 306 8.13 -10.86 -22.83
CA GLN A 306 7.35 -9.95 -23.66
C GLN A 306 7.46 -8.48 -23.22
N LYS A 307 8.38 -8.16 -22.29
CA LYS A 307 8.63 -6.83 -21.73
C LYS A 307 7.46 -6.29 -20.90
N ILE A 308 6.59 -7.15 -20.36
CA ILE A 308 5.47 -6.82 -19.49
C ILE A 308 5.75 -7.41 -18.11
N ALA A 309 5.73 -6.57 -17.09
CA ALA A 309 5.95 -7.00 -15.70
C ALA A 309 4.62 -7.11 -14.95
N ILE A 310 4.34 -8.29 -14.36
CA ILE A 310 3.31 -8.50 -13.35
C ILE A 310 3.96 -8.88 -12.02
N ARG A 311 3.23 -8.81 -10.91
CA ARG A 311 3.76 -9.15 -9.60
C ARG A 311 3.51 -10.62 -9.26
N SER A 312 4.56 -11.45 -9.17
CA SER A 312 4.47 -12.76 -8.54
C SER A 312 4.19 -12.61 -7.05
N CYS A 313 3.15 -13.27 -6.56
CA CYS A 313 2.75 -13.25 -5.15
C CYS A 313 3.17 -14.52 -4.39
N ALA A 314 4.06 -15.33 -4.94
CA ALA A 314 4.53 -16.58 -4.34
C ALA A 314 5.18 -16.40 -2.95
N ASN A 315 5.73 -15.22 -2.67
CA ASN A 315 6.39 -14.89 -1.41
C ASN A 315 5.43 -14.37 -0.31
N TYR A 316 4.13 -14.28 -0.59
CA TYR A 316 3.15 -13.91 0.43
C TYR A 316 2.71 -15.14 1.23
N PRO A 317 2.69 -15.10 2.57
CA PRO A 317 2.15 -16.18 3.39
C PRO A 317 0.69 -16.50 3.00
N GLY A 318 0.37 -17.78 2.85
CA GLY A 318 -0.95 -18.23 2.42
C GLY A 318 -1.20 -18.25 0.91
N LEU A 319 -0.24 -17.71 0.12
CA LEU A 319 -0.19 -17.86 -1.33
C LEU A 319 0.96 -18.82 -1.69
N GLY A 320 1.26 -18.98 -2.95
CA GLY A 320 2.35 -19.83 -3.43
C GLY A 320 2.56 -19.58 -4.92
N GLU A 321 3.24 -20.48 -5.59
CA GLU A 321 3.40 -20.40 -7.04
C GLU A 321 2.05 -20.35 -7.75
N GLY A 322 2.00 -19.61 -8.85
CA GLY A 322 0.79 -19.40 -9.62
C GLY A 322 -0.10 -18.28 -9.10
N TRP A 323 0.22 -17.62 -7.99
CA TRP A 323 -0.50 -16.43 -7.55
C TRP A 323 0.20 -15.17 -8.04
N TYR A 324 -0.57 -14.31 -8.70
CA TYR A 324 -0.10 -13.06 -9.31
C TYR A 324 -1.00 -11.89 -8.96
N ARG A 325 -0.41 -10.69 -8.96
CA ARG A 325 -1.17 -9.45 -8.88
C ARG A 325 -0.83 -8.57 -10.08
N THR A 326 -1.87 -8.01 -10.72
CA THR A 326 -1.74 -7.04 -11.81
C THR A 326 -2.42 -5.74 -11.45
N ALA A 327 -1.83 -4.61 -11.84
CA ALA A 327 -2.48 -3.30 -11.76
C ALA A 327 -3.65 -3.22 -12.76
N VAL A 328 -4.62 -2.35 -12.45
CA VAL A 328 -5.63 -1.89 -13.41
C VAL A 328 -5.14 -0.60 -14.01
N ARG A 329 -4.95 -0.56 -15.34
CA ARG A 329 -4.35 0.57 -16.07
C ARG A 329 -5.30 1.11 -17.15
N LEU A 330 -4.77 1.86 -18.10
CA LEU A 330 -5.54 2.38 -19.23
C LEU A 330 -6.02 1.25 -20.15
N PRO A 331 -7.12 1.44 -20.90
CA PRO A 331 -7.71 0.39 -21.76
C PRO A 331 -6.69 -0.27 -22.69
N GLU A 332 -5.92 0.55 -23.43
CA GLU A 332 -4.91 0.08 -24.39
C GLU A 332 -3.76 -0.70 -23.71
N GLU A 333 -3.39 -0.32 -22.50
CA GLU A 333 -2.38 -1.04 -21.74
C GLU A 333 -2.94 -2.39 -21.24
N ASN A 334 -4.19 -2.42 -20.78
CA ASN A 334 -4.87 -3.64 -20.34
C ASN A 334 -5.07 -4.64 -21.49
N GLU A 335 -5.40 -4.16 -22.70
CA GLU A 335 -5.47 -5.00 -23.89
C GLU A 335 -4.11 -5.63 -24.21
N ALA A 336 -3.03 -4.85 -24.13
CA ALA A 336 -1.67 -5.37 -24.34
C ALA A 336 -1.29 -6.44 -23.28
N LEU A 337 -1.71 -6.26 -22.03
CA LEU A 337 -1.54 -7.27 -20.97
C LEU A 337 -2.30 -8.56 -21.32
N LEU A 338 -3.56 -8.46 -21.75
CA LEU A 338 -4.39 -9.64 -22.08
C LEU A 338 -3.81 -10.41 -23.27
N ASP A 339 -3.29 -9.72 -24.27
CA ASP A 339 -2.61 -10.37 -25.41
C ASP A 339 -1.32 -11.08 -24.99
N ALA A 340 -0.57 -10.47 -24.09
CA ALA A 340 0.64 -11.10 -23.55
C ALA A 340 0.32 -12.31 -22.66
N LEU A 341 -0.78 -12.25 -21.90
CA LEU A 341 -1.26 -13.37 -21.08
C LEU A 341 -1.64 -14.57 -21.98
N ARG A 342 -2.41 -14.36 -23.06
CA ARG A 342 -2.75 -15.42 -24.02
C ARG A 342 -1.50 -16.12 -24.54
N ARG A 343 -0.53 -15.37 -25.08
CA ARG A 343 0.73 -15.94 -25.57
C ARG A 343 1.54 -16.62 -24.48
N GLY A 344 1.62 -16.05 -23.27
CA GLY A 344 2.35 -16.64 -22.15
C GLY A 344 1.71 -17.96 -21.67
N MET A 345 0.38 -18.05 -21.68
CA MET A 345 -0.34 -19.28 -21.32
C MET A 345 -0.19 -20.36 -22.38
N GLU A 346 -0.20 -20.01 -23.68
CA GLU A 346 0.10 -20.93 -24.78
C GLU A 346 1.52 -21.50 -24.64
N GLU A 347 2.51 -20.64 -24.37
CA GLU A 347 3.91 -21.05 -24.14
C GLU A 347 4.02 -22.03 -22.96
N LEU A 348 3.26 -21.83 -21.89
CA LEU A 348 3.23 -22.69 -20.71
C LEU A 348 2.29 -23.91 -20.86
N SER A 349 1.70 -24.11 -22.04
CA SER A 349 0.75 -25.22 -22.33
C SER A 349 -0.43 -25.28 -21.34
N TRP A 350 -0.85 -24.12 -20.83
CA TRP A 350 -2.01 -24.00 -19.95
C TRP A 350 -3.30 -24.07 -20.76
N ARG A 351 -4.20 -25.04 -20.40
CA ARG A 351 -5.49 -25.28 -21.07
C ARG A 351 -6.65 -25.17 -20.08
#